data_833e2ce238633475b78ad7b9d88917db
#
_entry.id   833e2ce238633475b78ad7b9d88917db
#
_cell.length_a   1.000
_cell.length_b   1.000
_cell.length_c   1.000
_cell.angle_alpha   90.00
_cell.angle_beta   90.00
_cell.angle_gamma   90.00
#
_symmetry.space_group_name_H-M   'P 1'
#
loop_
_entity.id
_entity.type
_entity.pdbx_description
1 polymer ?
#
loop_
_entity_poly.entity_id
_entity_poly.type
_entity_poly.pdbx_seq_one_letter_code
_entity_poly.pdbx_strand_id
1 'polypeptide(L)'
;VSAINVDDHSDHAGHDDHAEHSAKVDDHSDHGGHDDHSDHGGHDDHAEGAFEWAGKFQLSKGSYKWSFAKVDGEYADPAMKMVILKSNDIEGSEDLAKELLGSRFSTRRNNNGTLTASNKAFVLNFDQRKESTVFNVEIKEDGQYTFFTEHMPFEFEANEHFFKDALNSDVE
;
A
#
# COMPACT_ATOMS: atom_id res chain seq x y z
N VAL A 1 44.80 -15.70 28.61
CA VAL A 1 44.88 -17.11 29.02
C VAL A 1 43.61 -17.75 28.50
N SER A 2 43.69 -18.36 27.31
CA SER A 2 43.53 -19.77 26.93
C SER A 2 42.25 -20.42 27.46
N ALA A 3 41.48 -21.17 26.72
CA ALA A 3 41.67 -22.12 25.60
C ALA A 3 40.32 -22.49 25.02
N ILE A 4 40.28 -22.69 23.75
CA ILE A 4 39.86 -23.76 22.84
C ILE A 4 39.15 -24.96 23.49
N ASN A 5 37.97 -25.37 22.93
CA ASN A 5 37.71 -26.78 22.62
C ASN A 5 36.74 -26.91 21.42
N VAL A 6 37.25 -27.62 20.44
CA VAL A 6 36.61 -28.24 19.29
C VAL A 6 36.16 -29.62 19.74
N ASP A 7 34.95 -30.02 19.39
CA ASP A 7 34.61 -31.45 19.24
C ASP A 7 33.60 -31.63 18.10
N ASP A 8 34.11 -32.29 17.17
CA ASP A 8 33.72 -32.99 15.98
C ASP A 8 32.96 -34.28 16.34
N HIS A 9 31.84 -34.56 15.72
CA HIS A 9 31.33 -35.93 15.54
C HIS A 9 30.48 -36.00 14.26
N SER A 10 31.11 -36.53 13.30
CA SER A 10 30.92 -37.55 12.27
C SER A 10 29.61 -38.36 12.30
N ASP A 11 29.11 -38.54 11.07
CA ASP A 11 28.59 -39.75 10.45
C ASP A 11 27.34 -40.44 10.98
N HIS A 12 26.31 -40.44 10.16
CA HIS A 12 25.58 -41.68 9.86
C HIS A 12 25.11 -41.69 8.40
N ALA A 13 25.73 -42.58 7.66
CA ALA A 13 25.35 -43.03 6.33
C ALA A 13 24.25 -44.11 6.41
N GLY A 14 23.39 -44.15 5.41
CA GLY A 14 22.91 -45.38 4.81
C GLY A 14 21.58 -45.90 5.29
N HIS A 15 20.65 -45.99 4.39
CA HIS A 15 19.91 -47.21 4.06
C HIS A 15 19.24 -47.06 2.70
N ASP A 16 19.65 -48.02 1.87
CA ASP A 16 19.13 -48.33 0.52
C ASP A 16 17.82 -49.11 0.60
N ASP A 17 17.18 -49.19 -0.59
CA ASP A 17 16.31 -50.23 -1.13
C ASP A 17 14.85 -50.30 -0.65
N HIS A 18 13.99 -50.08 -1.59
CA HIS A 18 13.00 -51.10 -2.06
C HIS A 18 12.42 -50.72 -3.43
N ALA A 19 12.82 -51.45 -4.37
CA ALA A 19 12.29 -52.29 -5.44
C ALA A 19 10.84 -52.04 -5.87
N GLU A 20 10.74 -51.77 -7.16
CA GLU A 20 9.86 -52.20 -8.22
C GLU A 20 8.50 -52.83 -7.84
N HIS A 21 7.44 -52.22 -8.35
CA HIS A 21 6.27 -52.97 -8.81
C HIS A 21 5.82 -52.49 -10.17
N SER A 22 5.99 -53.45 -11.09
CA SER A 22 5.53 -53.44 -12.49
C SER A 22 4.01 -53.46 -12.61
N ALA A 23 3.54 -52.73 -13.60
CA ALA A 23 2.48 -53.03 -14.57
C ALA A 23 1.10 -53.51 -14.09
N LYS A 24 0.09 -52.69 -14.36
CA LYS A 24 -1.06 -53.19 -15.13
C LYS A 24 -1.62 -52.08 -16.02
N VAL A 25 -1.65 -52.40 -17.29
CA VAL A 25 -2.37 -51.72 -18.36
C VAL A 25 -3.82 -52.12 -18.20
N ASP A 26 -4.71 -51.16 -18.03
CA ASP A 26 -6.11 -51.33 -18.38
C ASP A 26 -6.55 -50.16 -19.25
N ASP A 27 -6.77 -50.53 -20.47
CA ASP A 27 -7.38 -49.82 -21.55
C ASP A 27 -8.84 -49.52 -21.22
N HIS A 28 -9.19 -48.26 -21.10
CA HIS A 28 -10.56 -47.79 -21.24
C HIS A 28 -10.60 -46.59 -22.16
N SER A 29 -10.78 -46.93 -23.43
CA SER A 29 -11.29 -46.07 -24.46
C SER A 29 -12.68 -45.53 -24.08
N ASP A 30 -12.93 -44.31 -24.53
CA ASP A 30 -14.23 -43.74 -24.81
C ASP A 30 -15.00 -43.12 -23.64
N HIS A 31 -14.77 -41.82 -23.45
CA HIS A 31 -15.89 -40.90 -23.25
C HIS A 31 -15.63 -39.60 -23.97
N GLY A 32 -16.49 -39.40 -24.98
CA GLY A 32 -16.56 -38.26 -25.85
C GLY A 32 -16.80 -36.96 -25.13
N GLY A 33 -16.35 -35.96 -25.78
CA GLY A 33 -16.84 -34.60 -25.87
C GLY A 33 -17.44 -33.98 -24.59
N HIS A 34 -16.66 -33.11 -23.95
CA HIS A 34 -17.24 -31.96 -23.29
C HIS A 34 -16.64 -30.72 -23.90
N ASP A 35 -17.53 -30.10 -24.66
CA ASP A 35 -17.37 -28.82 -25.28
C ASP A 35 -16.95 -27.76 -24.29
N ASP A 36 -16.01 -26.94 -24.72
CA ASP A 36 -15.97 -25.50 -24.60
C ASP A 36 -16.54 -24.89 -23.31
N HIS A 37 -15.72 -24.74 -22.30
CA HIS A 37 -15.80 -23.63 -21.39
C HIS A 37 -14.53 -22.79 -21.47
N SER A 38 -14.29 -22.25 -22.67
CA SER A 38 -13.46 -21.07 -22.85
C SER A 38 -14.36 -19.87 -22.55
N ASP A 39 -14.52 -19.56 -21.30
CA ASP A 39 -14.89 -18.21 -20.87
C ASP A 39 -14.55 -18.05 -19.38
N HIS A 40 -13.30 -18.23 -19.07
CA HIS A 40 -12.76 -17.53 -17.91
C HIS A 40 -12.39 -16.15 -18.40
N GLY A 41 -13.43 -15.29 -18.40
CA GLY A 41 -13.26 -13.86 -18.48
C GLY A 41 -12.09 -13.48 -17.61
N GLY A 42 -11.20 -12.66 -18.16
CA GLY A 42 -10.02 -12.20 -17.50
C GLY A 42 -10.34 -11.86 -16.06
N HIS A 43 -9.71 -12.54 -15.15
CA HIS A 43 -9.41 -11.90 -13.91
C HIS A 43 -8.52 -10.74 -14.34
N ASP A 44 -9.12 -9.56 -14.44
CA ASP A 44 -8.36 -8.36 -14.25
C ASP A 44 -7.64 -8.62 -12.93
N ASP A 45 -6.37 -8.97 -13.03
CA ASP A 45 -5.43 -8.78 -11.97
C ASP A 45 -5.45 -7.27 -11.72
N HIS A 46 -6.48 -6.84 -10.98
CA HIS A 46 -6.37 -5.64 -10.21
C HIS A 46 -5.17 -5.94 -9.31
N ALA A 47 -4.01 -5.51 -9.76
CA ALA A 47 -2.87 -5.33 -8.88
C ALA A 47 -3.47 -4.64 -7.66
N GLU A 48 -3.61 -5.39 -6.56
CA GLU A 48 -4.23 -4.94 -5.31
C GLU A 48 -3.70 -3.54 -5.07
N GLY A 49 -4.60 -2.56 -5.09
CA GLY A 49 -4.34 -1.25 -5.61
C GLY A 49 -3.22 -0.56 -4.85
N ALA A 50 -2.30 0.01 -5.56
CA ALA A 50 -1.30 0.89 -4.96
C ALA A 50 -1.96 2.03 -4.17
N PHE A 51 -3.24 2.32 -4.42
CA PHE A 51 -4.08 3.27 -3.66
C PHE A 51 -5.53 2.77 -3.62
N GLU A 52 -6.24 3.11 -2.55
CA GLU A 52 -7.67 2.85 -2.36
C GLU A 52 -8.52 4.10 -2.56
N TRP A 53 -7.89 5.28 -2.52
CA TRP A 53 -8.60 6.53 -2.65
C TRP A 53 -7.81 7.57 -3.47
N ALA A 54 -8.55 8.35 -4.26
CA ALA A 54 -8.05 9.53 -4.95
C ALA A 54 -9.05 10.68 -4.81
N GLY A 55 -8.55 11.88 -4.52
CA GLY A 55 -9.34 13.10 -4.43
C GLY A 55 -8.71 14.24 -5.20
N LYS A 56 -9.55 15.13 -5.71
CA LYS A 56 -9.13 16.32 -6.45
C LYS A 56 -9.63 17.58 -5.74
N PHE A 57 -8.73 18.51 -5.50
CA PHE A 57 -9.01 19.75 -4.80
C PHE A 57 -8.52 20.96 -5.58
N GLN A 58 -9.33 22.03 -5.56
CA GLN A 58 -8.90 23.36 -5.99
C GLN A 58 -8.30 24.07 -4.80
N LEU A 59 -6.98 24.25 -4.79
CA LEU A 59 -6.26 24.81 -3.66
C LEU A 59 -5.58 26.13 -4.05
N SER A 60 -5.62 27.09 -3.12
CA SER A 60 -4.81 28.29 -3.20
C SER A 60 -3.44 28.07 -2.55
N LYS A 61 -2.46 28.85 -2.95
CA LYS A 61 -1.17 28.89 -2.28
C LYS A 61 -1.34 29.14 -0.78
N GLY A 62 -0.75 28.28 0.04
CA GLY A 62 -0.87 28.36 1.49
C GLY A 62 -0.62 27.03 2.18
N SER A 63 -0.87 27.02 3.48
CA SER A 63 -0.69 25.85 4.34
C SER A 63 -2.05 25.25 4.70
N TYR A 64 -2.12 23.94 4.61
CA TYR A 64 -3.29 23.14 4.94
C TYR A 64 -2.88 22.06 5.96
N LYS A 65 -3.86 21.38 6.54
CA LYS A 65 -3.64 20.29 7.48
C LYS A 65 -4.35 19.03 6.99
N TRP A 66 -3.64 17.92 7.02
CA TRP A 66 -4.20 16.60 6.81
C TRP A 66 -4.06 15.79 8.08
N SER A 67 -5.19 15.34 8.62
CA SER A 67 -5.26 14.70 9.94
C SER A 67 -5.66 13.23 9.81
N PHE A 68 -5.06 12.40 10.65
CA PHE A 68 -5.44 11.02 10.87
C PHE A 68 -5.76 10.86 12.35
N ALA A 69 -6.99 10.49 12.66
CA ALA A 69 -7.44 10.25 14.01
C ALA A 69 -7.56 8.76 14.31
N LYS A 70 -7.42 8.41 15.56
CA LYS A 70 -7.84 7.09 16.05
C LYS A 70 -9.36 6.99 16.03
N VAL A 71 -9.86 5.86 15.55
CA VAL A 71 -11.26 5.47 15.64
C VAL A 71 -11.33 4.33 16.64
N ASP A 72 -12.24 4.41 17.61
CA ASP A 72 -12.34 3.43 18.70
C ASP A 72 -11.04 3.21 19.49
N GLY A 73 -10.19 4.25 19.57
CA GLY A 73 -8.93 4.23 20.32
C GLY A 73 -7.71 3.70 19.58
N GLU A 74 -7.85 3.31 18.32
CA GLU A 74 -6.76 2.77 17.49
C GLU A 74 -6.70 3.45 16.12
N TYR A 75 -5.52 3.50 15.51
CA TYR A 75 -5.41 3.79 14.09
C TYR A 75 -5.70 2.53 13.28
N ALA A 76 -6.44 2.66 12.17
CA ALA A 76 -6.71 1.55 11.27
C ALA A 76 -5.41 0.88 10.79
N ASP A 77 -4.38 1.70 10.53
CA ASP A 77 -3.03 1.28 10.17
C ASP A 77 -1.97 2.12 10.89
N PRO A 78 -0.74 1.62 11.09
CA PRO A 78 0.32 2.38 11.76
C PRO A 78 0.95 3.47 10.89
N ALA A 79 0.76 3.40 9.58
CA ALA A 79 1.30 4.32 8.59
C ALA A 79 0.51 4.20 7.28
N MET A 80 0.62 5.18 6.41
CA MET A 80 0.01 5.18 5.09
C MET A 80 0.91 5.87 4.08
N LYS A 81 0.84 5.45 2.82
CA LYS A 81 1.49 6.18 1.73
C LYS A 81 0.53 7.18 1.10
N MET A 82 1.09 8.30 0.67
CA MET A 82 0.36 9.37 -0.02
C MET A 82 1.21 9.95 -1.15
N VAL A 83 0.56 10.26 -2.27
CA VAL A 83 1.11 11.02 -3.39
C VAL A 83 0.27 12.27 -3.59
N ILE A 84 0.92 13.41 -3.80
CA ILE A 84 0.28 14.69 -4.13
C ILE A 84 0.85 15.18 -5.46
N LEU A 85 -0.02 15.33 -6.44
CA LEU A 85 0.33 15.80 -7.78
C LEU A 85 -0.39 17.11 -8.10
N LYS A 86 0.28 18.05 -8.75
CA LYS A 86 -0.39 19.21 -9.34
C LYS A 86 -1.03 18.76 -10.65
N SER A 87 -2.28 18.34 -10.61
CA SER A 87 -3.03 17.80 -11.72
C SER A 87 -4.52 18.02 -11.53
N ASN A 88 -5.25 18.20 -12.61
CA ASN A 88 -6.72 18.28 -12.65
C ASN A 88 -7.36 16.97 -13.14
N ASP A 89 -6.54 15.97 -13.46
CA ASP A 89 -6.96 14.72 -14.08
C ASP A 89 -6.54 13.55 -13.18
N ILE A 90 -7.53 12.95 -12.51
CA ILE A 90 -7.29 11.77 -11.65
C ILE A 90 -6.89 10.59 -12.52
N GLU A 91 -7.70 10.27 -13.56
CA GLU A 91 -7.48 9.09 -14.41
C GLU A 91 -6.12 9.14 -15.11
N GLY A 92 -5.78 10.30 -15.72
CA GLY A 92 -4.47 10.48 -16.36
C GLY A 92 -3.28 10.48 -15.40
N SER A 93 -3.52 10.58 -14.07
CA SER A 93 -2.48 10.58 -13.05
C SER A 93 -2.32 9.23 -12.33
N GLU A 94 -3.23 8.28 -12.55
CA GLU A 94 -3.25 7.00 -11.81
C GLU A 94 -1.99 6.17 -12.00
N ASP A 95 -1.52 6.00 -13.24
CA ASP A 95 -0.34 5.19 -13.53
C ASP A 95 0.91 5.74 -12.84
N LEU A 96 1.08 7.06 -12.88
CA LEU A 96 2.16 7.73 -12.16
C LEU A 96 2.00 7.55 -10.63
N ALA A 97 0.79 7.70 -10.11
CA ALA A 97 0.53 7.52 -8.69
C ALA A 97 0.83 6.08 -8.23
N LYS A 98 0.42 5.07 -9.00
CA LYS A 98 0.74 3.66 -8.75
C LYS A 98 2.25 3.40 -8.74
N GLU A 99 2.97 3.93 -9.73
CA GLU A 99 4.43 3.84 -9.79
C GLU A 99 5.09 4.45 -8.55
N LEU A 100 4.69 5.67 -8.17
CA LEU A 100 5.25 6.38 -7.03
C LEU A 100 4.94 5.68 -5.70
N LEU A 101 3.71 5.20 -5.50
CA LEU A 101 3.31 4.46 -4.30
C LEU A 101 4.03 3.11 -4.18
N GLY A 102 4.27 2.42 -5.31
CA GLY A 102 5.04 1.19 -5.37
C GLY A 102 6.56 1.39 -5.22
N SER A 103 7.05 2.64 -5.34
CA SER A 103 8.47 2.94 -5.26
C SER A 103 9.05 2.75 -3.87
N ARG A 104 10.27 2.21 -3.80
CA ARG A 104 11.08 2.19 -2.57
C ARG A 104 11.66 3.55 -2.20
N PHE A 105 11.64 4.51 -3.13
CA PHE A 105 12.17 5.88 -2.93
C PHE A 105 11.07 6.83 -2.43
N SER A 106 10.53 6.55 -1.26
CA SER A 106 9.55 7.40 -0.60
C SER A 106 10.18 8.25 0.48
N THR A 107 9.54 9.38 0.79
CA THR A 107 9.98 10.28 1.85
C THR A 107 9.16 10.05 3.11
N ARG A 108 9.79 9.67 4.21
CA ARG A 108 9.10 9.48 5.49
C ARG A 108 8.76 10.81 6.16
N ARG A 109 7.58 10.88 6.74
CA ARG A 109 7.12 12.00 7.55
C ARG A 109 6.50 11.50 8.85
N ASN A 110 6.76 12.21 9.92
CA ASN A 110 6.14 11.99 11.23
C ASN A 110 5.18 13.14 11.52
N ASN A 111 4.48 13.06 12.64
CA ASN A 111 3.56 14.10 13.09
C ASN A 111 4.15 15.53 12.94
N ASN A 112 3.36 16.45 12.39
CA ASN A 112 3.73 17.80 11.98
C ASN A 112 4.73 17.88 10.80
N GLY A 113 5.03 16.77 10.13
CA GLY A 113 5.83 16.78 8.92
C GLY A 113 5.14 17.50 7.77
N THR A 114 5.94 18.08 6.86
CA THR A 114 5.42 18.83 5.71
C THR A 114 5.36 17.97 4.47
N LEU A 115 4.25 18.03 3.77
CA LEU A 115 3.94 17.39 2.50
C LEU A 115 3.84 18.45 1.41
N THR A 116 4.35 18.15 0.24
CA THR A 116 4.27 19.03 -0.94
C THR A 116 3.97 18.22 -2.18
N ALA A 117 3.34 18.81 -3.18
CA ALA A 117 3.23 18.18 -4.48
C ALA A 117 4.62 17.88 -5.05
N SER A 118 4.87 16.63 -5.42
CA SER A 118 6.16 16.17 -5.93
C SER A 118 6.04 14.82 -6.64
N ASN A 119 7.05 14.45 -7.41
CA ASN A 119 7.16 13.13 -8.03
C ASN A 119 7.74 12.08 -7.06
N LYS A 120 7.26 12.07 -5.82
CA LYS A 120 7.63 11.07 -4.80
C LYS A 120 6.44 10.80 -3.90
N ALA A 121 6.33 9.57 -3.46
CA ALA A 121 5.40 9.22 -2.39
C ALA A 121 5.95 9.63 -1.02
N PHE A 122 5.05 9.97 -0.12
CA PHE A 122 5.32 10.10 1.30
C PHE A 122 4.91 8.83 2.03
N VAL A 123 5.68 8.41 3.03
CA VAL A 123 5.26 7.45 4.05
C VAL A 123 4.94 8.24 5.30
N LEU A 124 3.67 8.29 5.66
CA LEU A 124 3.13 9.03 6.79
C LEU A 124 3.07 8.10 7.99
N ASN A 125 3.98 8.28 8.95
CA ASN A 125 3.99 7.47 10.17
C ASN A 125 3.06 8.11 11.21
N PHE A 126 2.12 7.34 11.75
CA PHE A 126 1.20 7.83 12.77
C PHE A 126 1.82 7.71 14.16
N ASP A 127 1.67 8.77 14.97
CA ASP A 127 2.14 8.77 16.37
C ASP A 127 1.15 8.00 17.25
N GLN A 128 1.48 6.76 17.54
CA GLN A 128 0.62 5.84 18.31
C GLN A 128 0.31 6.36 19.74
N ARG A 129 1.04 7.34 20.22
CA ARG A 129 0.83 7.97 21.55
C ARG A 129 -0.20 9.10 21.51
N LYS A 130 -0.62 9.52 20.32
CA LYS A 130 -1.57 10.62 20.10
C LYS A 130 -2.90 10.11 19.61
N GLU A 131 -3.96 10.81 19.96
CA GLU A 131 -5.29 10.55 19.41
C GLU A 131 -5.43 10.98 17.95
N SER A 132 -4.59 11.90 17.50
CA SER A 132 -4.53 12.33 16.10
C SER A 132 -3.11 12.67 15.69
N THR A 133 -2.73 12.26 14.50
CA THR A 133 -1.48 12.62 13.83
C THR A 133 -1.81 13.60 12.70
N VAL A 134 -1.13 14.74 12.68
CA VAL A 134 -1.38 15.83 11.73
C VAL A 134 -0.16 16.06 10.86
N PHE A 135 -0.38 16.25 9.55
CA PHE A 135 0.65 16.64 8.59
C PHE A 135 0.30 18.00 7.99
N ASN A 136 1.32 18.81 7.75
CA ASN A 136 1.16 20.09 7.08
C ASN A 136 1.27 19.88 5.57
N VAL A 137 0.27 20.33 4.82
CA VAL A 137 0.30 20.30 3.36
C VAL A 137 0.61 21.72 2.87
N GLU A 138 1.75 21.89 2.24
CA GLU A 138 2.20 23.18 1.72
C GLU A 138 1.92 23.26 0.22
N ILE A 139 1.04 24.16 -0.17
CA ILE A 139 0.68 24.47 -1.55
C ILE A 139 1.45 25.70 -2.01
N LYS A 140 2.35 25.51 -2.97
CA LYS A 140 3.27 26.57 -3.44
C LYS A 140 2.64 27.51 -4.46
N GLU A 141 1.62 27.05 -5.17
CA GLU A 141 0.94 27.77 -6.25
C GLU A 141 -0.53 27.42 -6.26
N ASP A 142 -1.38 28.38 -6.65
CA ASP A 142 -2.80 28.13 -6.88
C ASP A 142 -2.99 27.07 -7.98
N GLY A 143 -4.00 26.25 -7.86
CA GLY A 143 -4.32 25.27 -8.88
C GLY A 143 -5.09 24.06 -8.40
N GLN A 144 -5.24 23.10 -9.28
CA GLN A 144 -5.85 21.82 -8.96
C GLN A 144 -4.78 20.80 -8.59
N TYR A 145 -5.06 20.04 -7.54
CA TYR A 145 -4.18 19.03 -7.00
C TYR A 145 -4.93 17.74 -6.83
N THR A 146 -4.28 16.65 -7.19
CA THR A 146 -4.80 15.30 -7.00
C THR A 146 -3.99 14.59 -5.91
N PHE A 147 -4.70 14.01 -4.95
CA PHE A 147 -4.14 13.25 -3.84
C PHE A 147 -4.50 11.79 -4.04
N PHE A 148 -3.54 10.91 -3.87
CA PHE A 148 -3.72 9.46 -3.87
C PHE A 148 -3.24 8.91 -2.53
N THR A 149 -4.06 8.09 -1.88
CA THR A 149 -3.74 7.49 -0.60
C THR A 149 -3.90 5.97 -0.64
N GLU A 150 -2.99 5.27 0.05
CA GLU A 150 -2.96 3.81 0.13
C GLU A 150 -4.24 3.25 0.78
N HIS A 151 -4.78 3.95 1.78
CA HIS A 151 -6.03 3.64 2.47
C HIS A 151 -7.04 4.78 2.35
N MET A 152 -8.30 4.51 2.64
CA MET A 152 -9.34 5.54 2.60
C MET A 152 -9.17 6.53 3.74
N PRO A 153 -9.11 7.86 3.49
CA PRO A 153 -8.99 8.87 4.54
C PRO A 153 -10.10 8.81 5.59
N PHE A 154 -11.30 8.36 5.19
CA PHE A 154 -12.47 8.27 6.07
C PHE A 154 -12.30 7.26 7.22
N GLU A 155 -11.44 6.27 7.07
CA GLU A 155 -11.12 5.29 8.12
C GLU A 155 -10.38 5.92 9.31
N PHE A 156 -9.87 7.13 9.12
CA PHE A 156 -9.13 7.91 10.09
C PHE A 156 -9.88 9.19 10.52
N GLU A 157 -11.18 9.29 10.23
CA GLU A 157 -12.04 10.36 10.69
C GLU A 157 -12.79 9.93 11.96
N ALA A 158 -12.54 10.60 13.07
CA ALA A 158 -13.32 10.42 14.29
C ALA A 158 -14.43 11.48 14.42
N ASN A 159 -14.04 12.74 14.61
CA ASN A 159 -14.98 13.83 14.83
C ASN A 159 -14.74 15.05 13.92
N GLU A 160 -13.68 15.02 13.13
CA GLU A 160 -13.28 16.13 12.29
C GLU A 160 -12.87 15.63 10.91
N HIS A 161 -13.20 16.42 9.88
CA HIS A 161 -12.80 16.16 8.51
C HIS A 161 -11.27 16.09 8.38
N PHE A 162 -10.77 15.16 7.57
CA PHE A 162 -9.34 14.87 7.45
C PHE A 162 -8.54 16.02 6.81
N PHE A 163 -9.16 16.86 5.96
CA PHE A 163 -8.45 17.90 5.24
C PHE A 163 -9.03 19.28 5.54
N LYS A 164 -8.19 20.17 6.08
CA LYS A 164 -8.58 21.51 6.53
C LYS A 164 -7.63 22.59 6.01
N ASP A 165 -8.16 23.78 5.81
CA ASP A 165 -7.38 24.98 5.49
C ASP A 165 -6.70 25.59 6.73
N ALA A 166 -5.98 26.71 6.53
CA ALA A 166 -5.30 27.42 7.59
C ALA A 166 -6.24 28.04 8.65
N LEU A 167 -7.52 28.23 8.29
CA LEU A 167 -8.57 28.75 9.19
C LEU A 167 -9.34 27.63 9.88
N ASN A 168 -8.92 26.37 9.68
CA ASN A 168 -9.55 25.18 10.20
C ASN A 168 -10.92 24.86 9.58
N SER A 169 -11.18 25.37 8.38
CA SER A 169 -12.36 25.03 7.59
C SER A 169 -12.09 23.77 6.77
N ASP A 170 -13.12 22.95 6.59
CA ASP A 170 -13.03 21.74 5.79
C ASP A 170 -12.78 22.10 4.31
N VAL A 171 -11.92 21.30 3.68
CA VAL A 171 -11.62 21.38 2.23
C VAL A 171 -12.28 20.20 1.56
N GLU A 172 -13.24 20.48 0.68
CA GLU A 172 -13.99 19.50 -0.11
C GLU A 172 -13.57 19.44 -1.59
#